data_a8ad1c07517415f087902c256a0a7fe2
#
_entry.id   a8ad1c07517415f087902c256a0a7fe2
#
_cell.length_a   1.000
_cell.length_b   1.000
_cell.length_c   1.000
_cell.angle_alpha   90.00
_cell.angle_beta   90.00
_cell.angle_gamma   90.00
#
_symmetry.space_group_name_H-M   'P 1'
#
loop_
_entity.id
_entity.type
_entity.pdbx_description
1 polymer ?
#
loop_
_entity_poly.entity_id
_entity_poly.type
_entity_poly.pdbx_seq_one_letter_code
_entity_poly.pdbx_strand_id
1 'polypeptide(L)'
;MSLMNTDLHSSLKKYFGFSKFKGLQEGVIQNILSDNDTFVIMPTGGGKSLCYQLPAIMKEGTAIVVSPLIALMKNQVDAIRGISEQHGIAHVLNSSLTKTEVKQVKEDITNGVTKLLYVAPESLTKEENVEFLKKVKLSFVAVDEAHCISEWGHDFRPEYRNLRGIINRLGDNIPIIGLTATATPKVQEDIIKNLGMTDAKVFKASFNRPNLFYEVRPKTKDVDADIIRFVKQNQGKSGIIYCLSRKRVEELAQVLQVNGVSAVPYHAGFDAKTRSKYQDMFLMEEVDVVVATIAFGMGIDKPDVRFVIHHDIP
;
A
#
# COMPACT_ATOMS: atom_id res chain seq x y z
N MET A 1 6.23 25.16 19.69
CA MET A 1 6.97 24.15 18.91
C MET A 1 7.47 22.95 19.72
N SER A 2 7.90 23.11 20.97
CA SER A 2 8.51 22.01 21.77
C SER A 2 7.51 20.93 22.25
N LEU A 3 6.29 21.26 22.61
CA LEU A 3 5.30 20.31 23.15
C LEU A 3 4.74 19.33 22.09
N MET A 4 4.54 19.77 20.85
CA MET A 4 4.08 18.90 19.75
C MET A 4 5.13 17.83 19.38
N ASN A 5 6.42 18.12 19.43
CA ASN A 5 7.47 17.15 19.06
C ASN A 5 7.61 16.02 20.10
N THR A 6 7.47 16.34 21.38
CA THR A 6 7.56 15.32 22.44
C THR A 6 6.38 14.34 22.37
N ASP A 7 5.21 14.84 21.98
CA ASP A 7 4.01 14.03 21.82
C ASP A 7 4.10 13.10 20.57
N LEU A 8 4.70 13.58 19.48
CA LEU A 8 4.82 12.82 18.22
C LEU A 8 5.71 11.58 18.34
N HIS A 9 6.91 11.71 18.96
CA HIS A 9 7.81 10.57 19.19
C HIS A 9 7.24 9.59 20.22
N SER A 10 6.57 10.08 21.26
CA SER A 10 5.89 9.27 22.24
C SER A 10 4.76 8.46 21.59
N SER A 11 3.97 9.10 20.73
CA SER A 11 2.90 8.46 19.97
C SER A 11 3.43 7.42 18.98
N LEU A 12 4.54 7.69 18.28
CA LEU A 12 5.21 6.73 17.40
C LEU A 12 5.61 5.47 18.17
N LYS A 13 6.24 5.66 19.33
CA LYS A 13 6.66 4.55 20.18
C LYS A 13 5.47 3.78 20.74
N LYS A 14 4.43 4.49 21.21
CA LYS A 14 3.23 3.91 21.81
C LYS A 14 2.46 3.04 20.84
N TYR A 15 2.19 3.55 19.63
CA TYR A 15 1.30 2.87 18.67
C TYR A 15 2.04 1.94 17.71
N PHE A 16 3.29 2.26 17.33
CA PHE A 16 4.02 1.50 16.31
C PHE A 16 5.29 0.84 16.83
N GLY A 17 5.67 1.07 18.08
CA GLY A 17 6.87 0.49 18.68
C GLY A 17 8.20 1.07 18.17
N PHE A 18 8.16 2.05 17.26
CA PHE A 18 9.37 2.65 16.70
C PHE A 18 9.89 3.79 17.56
N SER A 19 11.20 3.84 17.73
CA SER A 19 11.88 4.90 18.50
C SER A 19 12.24 6.13 17.67
N LYS A 20 12.27 6.01 16.34
CA LYS A 20 12.70 7.08 15.42
C LYS A 20 11.92 7.01 14.10
N PHE A 21 11.64 8.17 13.54
CA PHE A 21 11.13 8.31 12.18
C PHE A 21 12.20 8.00 11.14
N LYS A 22 11.79 7.52 9.97
CA LYS A 22 12.68 7.28 8.83
C LYS A 22 12.55 8.42 7.82
N GLY A 23 13.69 8.97 7.38
CA GLY A 23 13.75 9.95 6.31
C GLY A 23 12.81 11.13 6.51
N LEU A 24 11.83 11.29 5.62
CA LEU A 24 10.92 12.45 5.60
C LEU A 24 9.65 12.27 6.45
N GLN A 25 9.44 11.11 7.10
CA GLN A 25 8.19 10.78 7.79
C GLN A 25 7.78 11.84 8.82
N GLU A 26 8.70 12.30 9.66
CA GLU A 26 8.40 13.26 10.71
C GLU A 26 7.86 14.58 10.13
N GLY A 27 8.55 15.13 9.13
CA GLY A 27 8.12 16.37 8.48
C GLY A 27 6.78 16.26 7.75
N VAL A 28 6.52 15.09 7.13
CA VAL A 28 5.22 14.78 6.50
C VAL A 28 4.11 14.77 7.53
N ILE A 29 4.30 14.05 8.63
CA ILE A 29 3.31 13.89 9.70
C ILE A 29 3.04 15.25 10.37
N GLN A 30 4.07 16.04 10.67
CA GLN A 30 3.91 17.39 11.21
C GLN A 30 3.09 18.31 10.30
N ASN A 31 3.32 18.19 8.97
CA ASN A 31 2.60 19.02 8.00
C ASN A 31 1.11 18.71 7.97
N ILE A 32 0.72 17.40 7.96
CA ILE A 32 -0.70 17.03 7.97
C ILE A 32 -1.36 17.25 9.34
N LEU A 33 -0.62 17.13 10.44
CA LEU A 33 -1.11 17.50 11.77
C LEU A 33 -1.40 18.99 11.89
N SER A 34 -0.74 19.82 11.08
CA SER A 34 -0.97 21.26 10.98
C SER A 34 -2.04 21.66 9.97
N ASP A 35 -2.86 20.70 9.53
CA ASP A 35 -3.97 20.88 8.58
C ASP A 35 -3.55 21.39 7.18
N ASN A 36 -2.30 21.10 6.75
CA ASN A 36 -1.81 21.49 5.44
C ASN A 36 -1.88 20.34 4.44
N ASP A 37 -2.24 20.68 3.20
CA ASP A 37 -2.14 19.74 2.09
C ASP A 37 -0.71 19.26 1.92
N THR A 38 -0.55 17.95 1.66
CA THR A 38 0.75 17.28 1.67
C THR A 38 0.86 16.34 0.46
N PHE A 39 1.92 16.48 -0.33
CA PHE A 39 2.21 15.53 -1.40
C PHE A 39 3.51 14.78 -1.13
N VAL A 40 3.41 13.43 -1.12
CA VAL A 40 4.51 12.56 -0.68
C VAL A 40 4.92 11.62 -1.80
N ILE A 41 6.19 11.66 -2.15
CA ILE A 41 6.81 10.73 -3.10
C ILE A 41 7.89 9.97 -2.35
N MET A 42 7.60 8.71 -2.04
CA MET A 42 8.52 7.82 -1.32
C MET A 42 8.53 6.43 -1.98
N PRO A 43 9.68 5.79 -2.13
CA PRO A 43 9.77 4.45 -2.69
C PRO A 43 8.96 3.44 -1.86
N THR A 44 8.63 2.30 -2.45
CA THR A 44 8.05 1.16 -1.73
C THR A 44 9.01 0.75 -0.60
N GLY A 45 8.45 0.42 0.57
CA GLY A 45 9.24 0.17 1.80
C GLY A 45 9.75 1.44 2.51
N GLY A 46 9.48 2.63 1.98
CA GLY A 46 9.81 3.92 2.62
C GLY A 46 8.93 4.27 3.82
N GLY A 47 7.89 3.47 4.09
CA GLY A 47 6.99 3.68 5.22
C GLY A 47 5.92 4.75 4.97
N LYS A 48 5.39 4.84 3.73
CA LYS A 48 4.31 5.76 3.34
C LYS A 48 3.08 5.65 4.25
N SER A 49 2.67 4.43 4.59
CA SER A 49 1.46 4.20 5.39
C SER A 49 1.53 4.88 6.77
N LEU A 50 2.68 4.88 7.42
CA LEU A 50 2.88 5.57 8.69
C LEU A 50 2.59 7.07 8.60
N CYS A 51 2.85 7.69 7.44
CA CYS A 51 2.67 9.12 7.22
C CYS A 51 1.21 9.58 7.32
N TYR A 52 0.24 8.67 7.13
CA TYR A 52 -1.18 8.96 7.35
C TYR A 52 -1.77 8.19 8.53
N GLN A 53 -1.24 7.02 8.89
CA GLN A 53 -1.77 6.23 9.99
C GLN A 53 -1.55 6.89 11.34
N LEU A 54 -0.32 7.34 11.62
CA LEU A 54 -0.03 8.00 12.91
C LEU A 54 -0.83 9.28 13.10
N PRO A 55 -0.86 10.25 12.14
CA PRO A 55 -1.68 11.44 12.33
C PRO A 55 -3.19 11.15 12.42
N ALA A 56 -3.69 10.11 11.74
CA ALA A 56 -5.10 9.70 11.88
C ALA A 56 -5.43 9.26 13.31
N ILE A 57 -4.53 8.51 13.94
CA ILE A 57 -4.70 8.09 15.35
C ILE A 57 -4.63 9.29 16.30
N MET A 58 -3.76 10.25 16.02
CA MET A 58 -3.53 11.42 16.88
C MET A 58 -4.60 12.51 16.75
N LYS A 59 -5.18 12.68 15.54
CA LYS A 59 -6.20 13.71 15.29
C LYS A 59 -7.58 13.28 15.78
N GLU A 60 -8.40 14.25 16.09
CA GLU A 60 -9.82 14.05 16.32
C GLU A 60 -10.57 13.82 15.02
N GLY A 61 -11.57 12.92 15.02
CA GLY A 61 -12.32 12.54 13.83
C GLY A 61 -11.73 11.32 13.10
N THR A 62 -12.28 11.04 11.92
CA THR A 62 -11.93 9.89 11.09
C THR A 62 -11.16 10.35 9.84
N ALA A 63 -10.00 9.78 9.58
CA ALA A 63 -9.29 9.92 8.30
C ALA A 63 -9.88 8.95 7.27
N ILE A 64 -10.17 9.45 6.07
CA ILE A 64 -10.54 8.62 4.92
C ILE A 64 -9.26 8.27 4.18
N VAL A 65 -9.03 6.97 3.94
CA VAL A 65 -7.90 6.48 3.15
C VAL A 65 -8.42 5.86 1.86
N VAL A 66 -8.23 6.56 0.75
CA VAL A 66 -8.60 6.05 -0.58
C VAL A 66 -7.47 5.18 -1.09
N SER A 67 -7.78 3.91 -1.39
CA SER A 67 -6.80 2.95 -1.90
C SER A 67 -7.40 2.11 -3.04
N PRO A 68 -6.60 1.75 -4.07
CA PRO A 68 -7.13 1.05 -5.25
C PRO A 68 -7.31 -0.46 -5.05
N LEU A 69 -6.76 -1.03 -3.98
CA LEU A 69 -6.63 -2.48 -3.80
C LEU A 69 -7.32 -2.96 -2.52
N ILE A 70 -8.42 -3.70 -2.67
CA ILE A 70 -9.20 -4.23 -1.53
C ILE A 70 -8.35 -5.13 -0.62
N ALA A 71 -7.50 -5.99 -1.19
CA ALA A 71 -6.62 -6.86 -0.41
C ALA A 71 -5.61 -6.07 0.43
N LEU A 72 -5.03 -5.00 -0.14
CA LEU A 72 -4.11 -4.12 0.58
C LEU A 72 -4.82 -3.39 1.73
N MET A 73 -6.04 -2.87 1.48
CA MET A 73 -6.84 -2.22 2.53
C MET A 73 -7.08 -3.15 3.72
N LYS A 74 -7.43 -4.43 3.46
CA LYS A 74 -7.64 -5.42 4.52
C LYS A 74 -6.37 -5.61 5.35
N ASN A 75 -5.23 -5.84 4.71
CA ASN A 75 -3.95 -6.02 5.40
C ASN A 75 -3.60 -4.79 6.26
N GLN A 76 -3.82 -3.57 5.76
CA GLN A 76 -3.58 -2.33 6.50
C GLN A 76 -4.51 -2.21 7.73
N VAL A 77 -5.80 -2.56 7.57
CA VAL A 77 -6.76 -2.55 8.68
C VAL A 77 -6.37 -3.58 9.74
N ASP A 78 -6.04 -4.80 9.33
CA ASP A 78 -5.64 -5.86 10.24
C ASP A 78 -4.36 -5.49 11.02
N ALA A 79 -3.38 -4.86 10.36
CA ALA A 79 -2.17 -4.35 11.00
C ALA A 79 -2.48 -3.27 12.05
N ILE A 80 -3.35 -2.30 11.72
CA ILE A 80 -3.74 -1.24 12.68
C ILE A 80 -4.55 -1.80 13.86
N ARG A 81 -5.44 -2.74 13.62
CA ARG A 81 -6.17 -3.43 14.70
C ARG A 81 -5.25 -4.22 15.61
N GLY A 82 -4.18 -4.81 15.08
CA GLY A 82 -3.18 -5.55 15.85
C GLY A 82 -2.36 -4.71 16.81
N ILE A 83 -2.23 -3.40 16.57
CA ILE A 83 -1.51 -2.47 17.46
C ILE A 83 -2.42 -1.72 18.43
N SER A 84 -3.71 -1.95 18.39
CA SER A 84 -4.72 -1.26 19.21
C SER A 84 -5.60 -2.25 19.95
N GLU A 85 -5.95 -1.92 21.21
CA GLU A 85 -6.96 -2.65 21.97
C GLU A 85 -8.39 -2.40 21.45
N GLN A 86 -8.58 -1.37 20.63
CA GLN A 86 -9.87 -0.98 20.06
C GLN A 86 -10.06 -1.61 18.67
N HIS A 87 -10.84 -2.67 18.56
CA HIS A 87 -11.13 -3.34 17.27
C HIS A 87 -11.77 -2.43 16.22
N GLY A 88 -12.55 -1.42 16.65
CA GLY A 88 -13.20 -0.44 15.76
C GLY A 88 -12.32 0.70 15.28
N ILE A 89 -11.03 0.75 15.64
CA ILE A 89 -10.10 1.86 15.29
C ILE A 89 -9.90 2.03 13.79
N ALA A 90 -9.97 0.95 13.03
CA ALA A 90 -9.85 0.96 11.57
C ALA A 90 -10.87 0.04 10.91
N HIS A 91 -11.46 0.51 9.82
CA HIS A 91 -12.42 -0.25 9.03
C HIS A 91 -12.13 -0.15 7.53
N VAL A 92 -12.64 -1.12 6.77
CA VAL A 92 -12.76 -1.04 5.31
C VAL A 92 -14.22 -0.77 4.97
N LEU A 93 -14.47 0.08 3.97
CA LEU A 93 -15.79 0.26 3.37
C LEU A 93 -15.69 -0.03 1.87
N ASN A 94 -16.17 -1.20 1.48
CA ASN A 94 -16.18 -1.66 0.09
C ASN A 94 -17.43 -2.49 -0.23
N SER A 95 -17.55 -2.96 -1.47
CA SER A 95 -18.72 -3.71 -1.96
C SER A 95 -18.83 -5.15 -1.43
N SER A 96 -17.80 -5.67 -0.73
CA SER A 96 -17.81 -7.04 -0.21
C SER A 96 -18.45 -7.16 1.18
N LEU A 97 -18.69 -6.03 1.87
CA LEU A 97 -19.28 -6.02 3.20
C LEU A 97 -20.77 -6.36 3.18
N THR A 98 -21.19 -7.12 4.16
CA THR A 98 -22.61 -7.35 4.46
C THR A 98 -23.29 -6.09 5.02
N LYS A 99 -24.60 -6.03 4.95
CA LYS A 99 -25.37 -4.90 5.52
C LYS A 99 -25.11 -4.70 7.01
N THR A 100 -24.92 -5.78 7.76
CA THR A 100 -24.61 -5.75 9.20
C THR A 100 -23.24 -5.14 9.47
N GLU A 101 -22.23 -5.54 8.68
CA GLU A 101 -20.88 -4.97 8.80
C GLU A 101 -20.86 -3.48 8.44
N VAL A 102 -21.55 -3.08 7.37
CA VAL A 102 -21.69 -1.66 7.00
C VAL A 102 -22.34 -0.86 8.13
N LYS A 103 -23.36 -1.41 8.79
CA LYS A 103 -24.02 -0.76 9.94
C LYS A 103 -23.05 -0.58 11.09
N GLN A 104 -22.28 -1.61 11.45
CA GLN A 104 -21.26 -1.54 12.50
C GLN A 104 -20.18 -0.49 12.20
N VAL A 105 -19.68 -0.45 10.95
CA VAL A 105 -18.71 0.57 10.52
C VAL A 105 -19.27 1.98 10.72
N LYS A 106 -20.51 2.22 10.31
CA LYS A 106 -21.18 3.53 10.46
C LYS A 106 -21.38 3.91 11.94
N GLU A 107 -21.74 2.95 12.80
CA GLU A 107 -21.88 3.15 14.24
C GLU A 107 -20.54 3.51 14.90
N ASP A 108 -19.46 2.79 14.59
CA ASP A 108 -18.12 3.05 15.16
C ASP A 108 -17.57 4.41 14.72
N ILE A 109 -17.83 4.85 13.47
CA ILE A 109 -17.47 6.18 12.98
C ILE A 109 -18.26 7.25 13.74
N THR A 110 -19.57 7.07 13.88
CA THR A 110 -20.46 8.04 14.54
C THR A 110 -20.08 8.20 16.02
N ASN A 111 -19.66 7.12 16.67
CA ASN A 111 -19.20 7.11 18.06
C ASN A 111 -17.75 7.61 18.23
N GLY A 112 -17.07 7.99 17.14
CA GLY A 112 -15.70 8.51 17.18
C GLY A 112 -14.61 7.47 17.49
N VAL A 113 -14.97 6.17 17.44
CA VAL A 113 -14.04 5.05 17.65
C VAL A 113 -13.12 4.87 16.47
N THR A 114 -13.66 4.99 15.24
CA THR A 114 -12.91 4.79 14.00
C THR A 114 -12.00 5.98 13.70
N LYS A 115 -10.70 5.71 13.64
CA LYS A 115 -9.67 6.69 13.26
C LYS A 115 -9.30 6.62 11.79
N LEU A 116 -9.37 5.42 11.20
CA LEU A 116 -9.02 5.16 9.79
C LEU A 116 -10.16 4.42 9.10
N LEU A 117 -10.71 5.03 8.05
CA LEU A 117 -11.67 4.39 7.16
C LEU A 117 -11.03 4.19 5.78
N TYR A 118 -10.67 2.96 5.46
CA TYR A 118 -10.16 2.60 4.13
C TYR A 118 -11.33 2.41 3.16
N VAL A 119 -11.27 3.08 2.03
CA VAL A 119 -12.37 3.12 1.07
C VAL A 119 -11.86 2.91 -0.35
N ALA A 120 -12.52 2.04 -1.10
CA ALA A 120 -12.33 1.98 -2.54
C ALA A 120 -12.98 3.21 -3.20
N PRO A 121 -12.37 3.80 -4.25
CA PRO A 121 -12.91 5.00 -4.93
C PRO A 121 -14.38 4.84 -5.32
N GLU A 122 -14.77 3.68 -5.83
CA GLU A 122 -16.14 3.35 -6.24
C GLU A 122 -17.14 3.40 -5.08
N SER A 123 -16.68 3.16 -3.86
CA SER A 123 -17.53 3.26 -2.67
C SER A 123 -17.78 4.70 -2.24
N LEU A 124 -16.83 5.61 -2.53
CA LEU A 124 -17.02 7.05 -2.29
C LEU A 124 -17.97 7.71 -3.30
N THR A 125 -18.20 7.11 -4.48
CA THR A 125 -19.16 7.65 -5.45
C THR A 125 -20.61 7.37 -5.05
N LYS A 126 -20.86 6.43 -4.13
CA LYS A 126 -22.22 6.11 -3.67
C LYS A 126 -22.78 7.23 -2.82
N GLU A 127 -23.94 7.78 -3.24
CA GLU A 127 -24.57 8.91 -2.58
C GLU A 127 -24.83 8.67 -1.08
N GLU A 128 -25.28 7.47 -0.71
CA GLU A 128 -25.52 7.10 0.69
C GLU A 128 -24.28 7.21 1.58
N ASN A 129 -23.08 6.92 1.03
CA ASN A 129 -21.82 7.02 1.77
C ASN A 129 -21.39 8.48 1.90
N VAL A 130 -21.53 9.26 0.83
CA VAL A 130 -21.23 10.70 0.86
C VAL A 130 -22.12 11.40 1.88
N GLU A 131 -23.43 11.17 1.85
CA GLU A 131 -24.40 11.77 2.77
C GLU A 131 -24.17 11.34 4.23
N PHE A 132 -23.68 10.13 4.46
CA PHE A 132 -23.27 9.69 5.78
C PHE A 132 -22.00 10.41 6.24
N LEU A 133 -20.95 10.44 5.40
CA LEU A 133 -19.65 11.00 5.76
C LEU A 133 -19.69 12.52 5.96
N LYS A 134 -20.61 13.25 5.33
CA LYS A 134 -20.89 14.67 5.60
C LYS A 134 -21.31 14.97 7.04
N LYS A 135 -21.89 13.99 7.72
CA LYS A 135 -22.46 14.17 9.07
C LYS A 135 -21.46 13.83 10.19
N VAL A 136 -20.28 13.37 9.85
CA VAL A 136 -19.26 12.95 10.83
C VAL A 136 -18.03 13.85 10.73
N LYS A 137 -17.27 13.93 11.83
CA LYS A 137 -16.03 14.71 11.86
C LYS A 137 -14.95 13.96 11.08
N LEU A 138 -14.51 14.54 9.98
CA LEU A 138 -13.38 14.05 9.20
C LEU A 138 -12.10 14.78 9.61
N SER A 139 -10.99 14.06 9.75
CA SER A 139 -9.70 14.64 10.10
C SER A 139 -8.89 15.07 8.88
N PHE A 140 -8.83 14.26 7.86
CA PHE A 140 -8.19 14.51 6.55
C PHE A 140 -8.55 13.38 5.56
N VAL A 141 -8.16 13.56 4.30
CA VAL A 141 -8.25 12.50 3.27
C VAL A 141 -6.84 12.11 2.83
N ALA A 142 -6.52 10.83 2.93
CA ALA A 142 -5.32 10.25 2.35
C ALA A 142 -5.66 9.58 1.01
N VAL A 143 -4.93 9.92 -0.04
CA VAL A 143 -5.04 9.29 -1.37
C VAL A 143 -3.78 8.46 -1.57
N ASP A 144 -3.90 7.16 -1.28
CA ASP A 144 -2.82 6.21 -1.52
C ASP A 144 -2.76 5.83 -2.99
N GLU A 145 -1.57 5.49 -3.47
CA GLU A 145 -1.28 5.26 -4.89
C GLU A 145 -1.82 6.39 -5.79
N ALA A 146 -1.59 7.64 -5.37
CA ALA A 146 -2.11 8.84 -6.03
C ALA A 146 -1.77 8.93 -7.53
N HIS A 147 -0.77 8.18 -8.02
CA HIS A 147 -0.46 8.08 -9.44
C HIS A 147 -1.64 7.51 -10.28
N CYS A 148 -2.57 6.79 -9.65
CA CYS A 148 -3.79 6.30 -10.31
C CYS A 148 -4.71 7.42 -10.83
N ILE A 149 -4.52 8.65 -10.36
CA ILE A 149 -5.27 9.84 -10.84
C ILE A 149 -4.86 10.25 -12.25
N SER A 150 -3.62 9.98 -12.62
CA SER A 150 -2.99 10.50 -13.83
C SER A 150 -3.14 9.55 -15.02
N GLU A 151 -3.64 10.06 -16.14
CA GLU A 151 -3.66 9.32 -17.41
C GLU A 151 -2.23 9.03 -17.94
N TRP A 152 -1.24 9.75 -17.44
CA TRP A 152 0.18 9.55 -17.75
C TRP A 152 0.85 8.58 -16.79
N GLY A 153 0.09 8.09 -15.77
CA GLY A 153 0.54 7.07 -14.84
C GLY A 153 0.40 5.67 -15.44
N HIS A 154 1.12 4.72 -14.87
CA HIS A 154 1.12 3.32 -15.33
C HIS A 154 -0.12 2.51 -14.89
N ASP A 155 -0.91 3.00 -13.93
CA ASP A 155 -2.15 2.38 -13.42
C ASP A 155 -3.26 3.42 -13.28
N PHE A 156 -3.61 4.06 -14.41
CA PHE A 156 -4.70 5.04 -14.43
C PHE A 156 -6.04 4.41 -14.09
N ARG A 157 -6.77 5.07 -13.19
CA ARG A 157 -8.12 4.66 -12.76
C ARG A 157 -9.09 5.83 -12.85
N PRO A 158 -10.09 5.76 -13.75
CA PRO A 158 -11.05 6.85 -13.95
C PRO A 158 -11.75 7.30 -12.67
N GLU A 159 -11.99 6.39 -11.73
CA GLU A 159 -12.66 6.66 -10.45
C GLU A 159 -11.86 7.65 -9.57
N TYR A 160 -10.54 7.65 -9.69
CA TYR A 160 -9.67 8.61 -8.97
C TYR A 160 -9.81 10.04 -9.47
N ARG A 161 -10.20 10.26 -10.73
CA ARG A 161 -10.39 11.62 -11.31
C ARG A 161 -11.46 12.43 -10.60
N ASN A 162 -12.46 11.79 -10.06
CA ASN A 162 -13.58 12.47 -9.40
C ASN A 162 -13.35 12.74 -7.91
N LEU A 163 -12.21 12.29 -7.34
CA LEU A 163 -11.97 12.38 -5.90
C LEU A 163 -12.05 13.81 -5.36
N ARG A 164 -11.49 14.81 -6.06
CA ARG A 164 -11.55 16.20 -5.60
C ARG A 164 -12.99 16.70 -5.50
N GLY A 165 -13.84 16.40 -6.48
CA GLY A 165 -15.25 16.76 -6.45
C GLY A 165 -15.99 16.10 -5.29
N ILE A 166 -15.66 14.84 -4.98
CA ILE A 166 -16.24 14.12 -3.84
C ILE A 166 -15.75 14.74 -2.52
N ILE A 167 -14.45 14.99 -2.36
CA ILE A 167 -13.87 15.57 -1.15
C ILE A 167 -14.53 16.94 -0.86
N ASN A 168 -14.70 17.79 -1.86
CA ASN A 168 -15.39 19.08 -1.71
C ASN A 168 -16.85 18.94 -1.26
N ARG A 169 -17.51 17.81 -1.59
CA ARG A 169 -18.86 17.52 -1.11
C ARG A 169 -18.88 17.03 0.34
N LEU A 170 -17.78 16.44 0.84
CA LEU A 170 -17.68 15.95 2.21
C LEU A 170 -17.51 17.08 3.23
N GLY A 171 -16.88 18.17 2.84
CA GLY A 171 -16.71 19.35 3.69
C GLY A 171 -15.70 20.34 3.12
N ASP A 172 -15.73 21.54 3.64
CA ASP A 172 -14.77 22.59 3.28
C ASP A 172 -13.45 22.40 4.02
N ASN A 173 -12.35 22.68 3.33
CA ASN A 173 -10.99 22.72 3.89
C ASN A 173 -10.53 21.41 4.57
N ILE A 174 -11.00 20.26 4.11
CA ILE A 174 -10.48 18.97 4.59
C ILE A 174 -9.06 18.79 4.01
N PRO A 175 -8.02 18.68 4.84
CA PRO A 175 -6.64 18.50 4.36
C PRO A 175 -6.49 17.21 3.54
N ILE A 176 -5.66 17.25 2.51
CA ILE A 176 -5.38 16.10 1.66
C ILE A 176 -3.92 15.71 1.77
N ILE A 177 -3.66 14.43 1.94
CA ILE A 177 -2.33 13.85 1.75
C ILE A 177 -2.35 12.89 0.57
N GLY A 178 -1.67 13.25 -0.52
CA GLY A 178 -1.45 12.39 -1.68
C GLY A 178 -0.13 11.64 -1.54
N LEU A 179 -0.15 10.30 -1.69
CA LEU A 179 1.05 9.48 -1.55
C LEU A 179 1.23 8.59 -2.78
N THR A 180 2.46 8.50 -3.26
CA THR A 180 2.81 7.55 -4.32
C THR A 180 4.26 7.08 -4.20
N ALA A 181 4.53 5.87 -4.72
CA ALA A 181 5.89 5.37 -4.85
C ALA A 181 6.56 5.83 -6.14
N THR A 182 5.78 6.08 -7.18
CA THR A 182 6.27 6.33 -8.54
C THR A 182 5.50 7.47 -9.18
N ALA A 183 6.19 8.55 -9.52
CA ALA A 183 5.61 9.63 -10.30
C ALA A 183 6.70 10.40 -11.03
N THR A 184 6.62 10.46 -12.35
CA THR A 184 7.43 11.38 -13.15
C THR A 184 7.01 12.82 -12.88
N PRO A 185 7.81 13.85 -13.20
CA PRO A 185 7.41 15.25 -13.02
C PRO A 185 6.02 15.56 -13.59
N LYS A 186 5.72 15.08 -14.79
CA LYS A 186 4.41 15.25 -15.43
C LYS A 186 3.27 14.62 -14.65
N VAL A 187 3.49 13.43 -14.11
CA VAL A 187 2.51 12.74 -13.23
C VAL A 187 2.33 13.50 -11.93
N GLN A 188 3.40 14.04 -11.34
CA GLN A 188 3.32 14.85 -10.12
C GLN A 188 2.44 16.10 -10.31
N GLU A 189 2.66 16.84 -11.39
CA GLU A 189 1.87 18.02 -11.74
C GLU A 189 0.39 17.66 -11.95
N ASP A 190 0.13 16.56 -12.64
CA ASP A 190 -1.23 16.10 -12.92
C ASP A 190 -1.95 15.66 -11.63
N ILE A 191 -1.26 15.00 -10.69
CA ILE A 191 -1.81 14.65 -9.37
C ILE A 191 -2.18 15.91 -8.59
N ILE A 192 -1.24 16.86 -8.45
CA ILE A 192 -1.44 18.11 -7.71
C ILE A 192 -2.64 18.88 -8.28
N LYS A 193 -2.71 18.99 -9.61
CA LYS A 193 -3.81 19.67 -10.31
C LYS A 193 -5.16 18.99 -10.06
N ASN A 194 -5.24 17.67 -10.24
CA ASN A 194 -6.51 16.93 -10.13
C ASN A 194 -7.01 16.81 -8.69
N LEU A 195 -6.12 16.80 -7.69
CA LEU A 195 -6.49 16.89 -6.28
C LEU A 195 -6.71 18.33 -5.80
N GLY A 196 -6.42 19.34 -6.62
CA GLY A 196 -6.54 20.75 -6.24
C GLY A 196 -5.60 21.15 -5.10
N MET A 197 -4.41 20.57 -5.06
CA MET A 197 -3.41 20.73 -3.99
C MET A 197 -2.30 21.70 -4.43
N THR A 198 -2.67 22.87 -4.98
CA THR A 198 -1.71 23.82 -5.57
C THR A 198 -0.71 24.37 -4.56
N ASP A 199 -1.12 24.49 -3.30
CA ASP A 199 -0.29 25.02 -2.19
C ASP A 199 0.28 23.91 -1.31
N ALA A 200 0.17 22.63 -1.76
CA ALA A 200 0.65 21.49 -0.98
C ALA A 200 2.16 21.51 -0.80
N LYS A 201 2.60 21.19 0.39
CA LYS A 201 4.02 20.93 0.63
C LYS A 201 4.42 19.58 0.05
N VAL A 202 5.40 19.60 -0.86
CA VAL A 202 5.91 18.40 -1.54
C VAL A 202 7.08 17.81 -0.75
N PHE A 203 6.97 16.53 -0.40
CA PHE A 203 8.04 15.75 0.23
C PHE A 203 8.49 14.66 -0.74
N LYS A 204 9.72 14.74 -1.20
CA LYS A 204 10.29 13.81 -2.17
C LYS A 204 11.51 13.12 -1.60
N ALA A 205 11.40 11.81 -1.34
CA ALA A 205 12.52 10.98 -0.93
C ALA A 205 13.38 10.56 -2.14
N SER A 206 14.63 10.23 -1.85
CA SER A 206 15.49 9.60 -2.86
C SER A 206 14.97 8.22 -3.22
N PHE A 207 15.01 7.90 -4.51
CA PHE A 207 14.74 6.53 -5.00
C PHE A 207 15.94 5.61 -4.87
N ASN A 208 17.11 6.16 -4.53
CA ASN A 208 18.29 5.35 -4.28
C ASN A 208 18.08 4.50 -3.03
N ARG A 209 18.21 3.21 -3.18
CA ARG A 209 18.07 2.21 -2.11
C ARG A 209 19.41 1.51 -1.92
N PRO A 210 20.31 2.05 -1.09
CA PRO A 210 21.67 1.54 -0.94
C PRO A 210 21.74 0.09 -0.40
N ASN A 211 20.63 -0.42 0.12
CA ASN A 211 20.46 -1.81 0.56
C ASN A 211 20.08 -2.78 -0.57
N LEU A 212 19.82 -2.29 -1.79
CA LEU A 212 19.50 -3.13 -2.95
C LEU A 212 20.70 -3.17 -3.90
N PHE A 213 21.10 -4.37 -4.24
CA PHE A 213 22.08 -4.63 -5.30
C PHE A 213 21.34 -4.99 -6.59
N TYR A 214 21.67 -4.32 -7.69
CA TYR A 214 21.12 -4.58 -9.00
C TYR A 214 22.18 -5.21 -9.90
N GLU A 215 21.84 -6.33 -10.54
CA GLU A 215 22.70 -7.03 -11.47
C GLU A 215 21.93 -7.36 -12.74
N VAL A 216 22.55 -7.15 -13.88
CA VAL A 216 22.02 -7.53 -15.20
C VAL A 216 22.94 -8.57 -15.80
N ARG A 217 22.39 -9.74 -16.12
CA ARG A 217 23.12 -10.86 -16.74
C ARG A 217 22.60 -11.10 -18.16
N PRO A 218 23.47 -11.34 -19.13
CA PRO A 218 23.04 -11.81 -20.46
C PRO A 218 22.26 -13.13 -20.33
N LYS A 219 21.12 -13.21 -21.04
CA LYS A 219 20.33 -14.45 -21.08
C LYS A 219 20.99 -15.45 -22.01
N THR A 220 21.44 -16.56 -21.45
CA THR A 220 22.06 -17.66 -22.20
C THR A 220 21.11 -18.84 -22.37
N LYS A 221 21.57 -19.90 -23.05
CA LYS A 221 20.81 -21.16 -23.17
C LYS A 221 20.67 -21.87 -21.82
N ASP A 222 21.58 -21.58 -20.88
CA ASP A 222 21.66 -22.23 -19.57
C ASP A 222 21.02 -21.39 -18.45
N VAL A 223 20.17 -20.42 -18.80
CA VAL A 223 19.55 -19.49 -17.84
C VAL A 223 18.87 -20.19 -16.66
N ASP A 224 18.24 -21.36 -16.90
CA ASP A 224 17.58 -22.12 -15.84
C ASP A 224 18.59 -22.70 -14.86
N ALA A 225 19.71 -23.23 -15.38
CA ALA A 225 20.80 -23.74 -14.54
C ALA A 225 21.43 -22.61 -13.69
N ASP A 226 21.56 -21.43 -14.25
CA ASP A 226 22.07 -20.26 -13.51
C ASP A 226 21.10 -19.80 -12.41
N ILE A 227 19.79 -19.78 -12.69
CA ILE A 227 18.76 -19.48 -11.69
C ILE A 227 18.77 -20.53 -10.57
N ILE A 228 18.79 -21.83 -10.91
CA ILE A 228 18.86 -22.91 -9.93
C ILE A 228 20.08 -22.77 -9.04
N ARG A 229 21.26 -22.51 -9.63
CA ARG A 229 22.49 -22.32 -8.90
C ARG A 229 22.41 -21.13 -7.94
N PHE A 230 21.89 -20.01 -8.42
CA PHE A 230 21.70 -18.81 -7.59
C PHE A 230 20.74 -19.06 -6.42
N VAL A 231 19.60 -19.70 -6.67
CA VAL A 231 18.62 -20.01 -5.62
C VAL A 231 19.21 -20.97 -4.59
N LYS A 232 19.94 -22.02 -5.02
CA LYS A 232 20.61 -22.94 -4.10
C LYS A 232 21.69 -22.26 -3.25
N GLN A 233 22.41 -21.29 -3.79
CA GLN A 233 23.38 -20.46 -3.02
C GLN A 233 22.68 -19.55 -2.00
N ASN A 234 21.39 -19.31 -2.18
CA ASN A 234 20.55 -18.51 -1.29
C ASN A 234 19.47 -19.36 -0.59
N GLN A 235 19.71 -20.64 -0.38
CA GLN A 235 18.80 -21.57 0.29
C GLN A 235 18.36 -21.02 1.66
N GLY A 236 17.07 -21.20 2.00
CA GLY A 236 16.47 -20.66 3.22
C GLY A 236 16.20 -19.15 3.20
N LYS A 237 16.35 -18.50 2.04
CA LYS A 237 16.00 -17.09 1.85
C LYS A 237 14.80 -16.99 0.93
N SER A 238 13.82 -16.19 1.30
CA SER A 238 12.64 -15.92 0.48
C SER A 238 12.99 -15.14 -0.77
N GLY A 239 12.48 -15.59 -1.93
CA GLY A 239 12.71 -14.97 -3.22
C GLY A 239 11.53 -15.02 -4.16
N ILE A 240 11.50 -14.09 -5.14
CA ILE A 240 10.48 -14.03 -6.17
C ILE A 240 11.17 -14.10 -7.54
N ILE A 241 10.63 -14.89 -8.46
CA ILE A 241 11.11 -14.99 -9.84
C ILE A 241 9.98 -14.59 -10.78
N TYR A 242 10.13 -13.47 -11.49
CA TYR A 242 9.14 -13.01 -12.45
C TYR A 242 9.40 -13.52 -13.85
N CYS A 243 8.35 -14.07 -14.47
CA CYS A 243 8.32 -14.51 -15.87
C CYS A 243 7.17 -13.83 -16.62
N LEU A 244 7.31 -13.61 -17.93
CA LEU A 244 6.29 -12.98 -18.77
C LEU A 244 5.07 -13.86 -19.00
N SER A 245 5.21 -15.18 -19.14
CA SER A 245 4.11 -16.08 -19.49
C SER A 245 3.75 -17.03 -18.36
N ARG A 246 2.45 -17.38 -18.26
CA ARG A 246 1.93 -18.39 -17.32
C ARG A 246 2.62 -19.73 -17.49
N LYS A 247 2.77 -20.19 -18.75
CA LYS A 247 3.46 -21.43 -19.09
C LYS A 247 4.87 -21.47 -18.53
N ARG A 248 5.63 -20.37 -18.71
CA ARG A 248 6.99 -20.27 -18.19
C ARG A 248 7.06 -20.29 -16.68
N VAL A 249 6.11 -19.66 -16.01
CA VAL A 249 5.96 -19.70 -14.54
C VAL A 249 5.83 -21.14 -14.05
N GLU A 250 4.93 -21.92 -14.64
CA GLU A 250 4.71 -23.32 -14.25
C GLU A 250 5.92 -24.20 -14.54
N GLU A 251 6.51 -24.08 -15.74
CA GLU A 251 7.71 -24.84 -16.15
C GLU A 251 8.90 -24.56 -15.22
N LEU A 252 9.20 -23.28 -14.95
CA LEU A 252 10.35 -22.93 -14.11
C LEU A 252 10.12 -23.35 -12.65
N ALA A 253 8.91 -23.21 -12.12
CA ALA A 253 8.57 -23.70 -10.78
C ALA A 253 8.79 -25.21 -10.67
N GLN A 254 8.34 -25.98 -11.67
CA GLN A 254 8.57 -27.44 -11.72
C GLN A 254 10.06 -27.79 -11.80
N VAL A 255 10.82 -27.08 -12.64
CA VAL A 255 12.28 -27.28 -12.76
C VAL A 255 12.97 -27.00 -11.42
N LEU A 256 12.59 -25.96 -10.69
CA LEU A 256 13.12 -25.66 -9.36
C LEU A 256 12.79 -26.79 -8.35
N GLN A 257 11.53 -27.26 -8.33
CA GLN A 257 11.07 -28.34 -7.45
C GLN A 257 11.84 -29.63 -7.68
N VAL A 258 12.01 -30.04 -8.94
CA VAL A 258 12.79 -31.25 -9.31
C VAL A 258 14.25 -31.12 -8.86
N ASN A 259 14.78 -29.92 -8.79
CA ASN A 259 16.12 -29.63 -8.31
C ASN A 259 16.22 -29.41 -6.78
N GLY A 260 15.14 -29.74 -6.04
CA GLY A 260 15.12 -29.67 -4.57
C GLY A 260 14.94 -28.28 -3.98
N VAL A 261 14.42 -27.32 -4.77
CA VAL A 261 14.04 -25.99 -4.28
C VAL A 261 12.56 -25.98 -3.89
N SER A 262 12.24 -25.50 -2.70
CA SER A 262 10.87 -25.29 -2.26
C SER A 262 10.27 -24.08 -3.01
N ALA A 263 9.52 -24.34 -4.07
CA ALA A 263 8.98 -23.31 -4.96
C ALA A 263 7.53 -23.57 -5.34
N VAL A 264 6.73 -22.51 -5.56
CA VAL A 264 5.36 -22.59 -6.08
C VAL A 264 5.15 -21.63 -7.25
N PRO A 265 4.30 -21.98 -8.24
CA PRO A 265 3.92 -21.08 -9.32
C PRO A 265 2.79 -20.14 -8.87
N TYR A 266 2.75 -18.92 -9.43
CA TYR A 266 1.65 -17.99 -9.19
C TYR A 266 1.33 -17.13 -10.42
N HIS A 267 0.08 -17.18 -10.88
CA HIS A 267 -0.42 -16.34 -11.96
C HIS A 267 -1.95 -16.22 -11.94
N ALA A 268 -2.50 -15.23 -12.63
CA ALA A 268 -3.94 -14.96 -12.68
C ALA A 268 -4.79 -16.08 -13.33
N GLY A 269 -4.18 -17.07 -13.96
CA GLY A 269 -4.88 -18.24 -14.53
C GLY A 269 -5.32 -19.26 -13.50
N PHE A 270 -4.75 -19.26 -12.29
CA PHE A 270 -5.23 -20.09 -11.19
C PHE A 270 -6.53 -19.53 -10.60
N ASP A 271 -7.36 -20.43 -10.06
CA ASP A 271 -8.53 -20.03 -9.28
C ASP A 271 -8.15 -19.29 -8.00
N ALA A 272 -9.11 -18.58 -7.40
CA ALA A 272 -8.86 -17.75 -6.24
C ALA A 272 -8.34 -18.54 -5.02
N LYS A 273 -8.82 -19.78 -4.84
CA LYS A 273 -8.41 -20.64 -3.72
C LYS A 273 -6.95 -21.08 -3.85
N THR A 274 -6.55 -21.50 -5.05
CA THR A 274 -5.16 -21.88 -5.35
C THR A 274 -4.21 -20.70 -5.18
N ARG A 275 -4.61 -19.52 -5.67
CA ARG A 275 -3.80 -18.30 -5.49
C ARG A 275 -3.62 -17.93 -4.02
N SER A 276 -4.69 -17.96 -3.23
CA SER A 276 -4.62 -17.70 -1.80
C SER A 276 -3.69 -18.72 -1.12
N LYS A 277 -3.85 -20.00 -1.41
CA LYS A 277 -3.01 -21.07 -0.85
C LYS A 277 -1.52 -20.82 -1.11
N TYR A 278 -1.13 -20.57 -2.37
CA TYR A 278 0.29 -20.38 -2.71
C TYR A 278 0.86 -19.08 -2.10
N GLN A 279 0.03 -18.04 -2.00
CA GLN A 279 0.40 -16.82 -1.30
C GLN A 279 0.62 -17.07 0.20
N ASP A 280 -0.29 -17.79 0.85
CA ASP A 280 -0.20 -18.13 2.27
C ASP A 280 1.03 -18.98 2.54
N MET A 281 1.32 -19.99 1.72
CA MET A 281 2.53 -20.82 1.83
C MET A 281 3.81 -19.98 1.78
N PHE A 282 3.85 -18.96 0.93
CA PHE A 282 5.01 -18.05 0.86
C PHE A 282 5.10 -17.10 2.07
N LEU A 283 3.98 -16.55 2.51
CA LEU A 283 3.92 -15.67 3.67
C LEU A 283 4.28 -16.40 4.97
N MET A 284 3.85 -17.66 5.11
CA MET A 284 4.11 -18.50 6.28
C MET A 284 5.44 -19.27 6.20
N GLU A 285 6.28 -18.98 5.21
CA GLU A 285 7.61 -19.58 5.03
C GLU A 285 7.58 -21.11 4.78
N GLU A 286 6.45 -21.64 4.32
CA GLU A 286 6.33 -23.04 3.89
C GLU A 286 7.05 -23.28 2.56
N VAL A 287 7.26 -22.24 1.76
CA VAL A 287 8.05 -22.24 0.53
C VAL A 287 9.00 -21.04 0.48
N ASP A 288 10.20 -21.28 -0.07
CA ASP A 288 11.25 -20.27 -0.18
C ASP A 288 11.04 -19.35 -1.39
N VAL A 289 10.50 -19.86 -2.48
CA VAL A 289 10.47 -19.17 -3.77
C VAL A 289 9.07 -19.19 -4.40
N VAL A 290 8.64 -18.02 -4.89
CA VAL A 290 7.50 -17.92 -5.79
C VAL A 290 7.98 -17.60 -7.20
N VAL A 291 7.58 -18.42 -8.17
CA VAL A 291 7.74 -18.09 -9.58
C VAL A 291 6.42 -17.51 -10.08
N ALA A 292 6.42 -16.29 -10.60
CA ALA A 292 5.19 -15.58 -10.84
C ALA A 292 5.17 -14.75 -12.13
N THR A 293 3.97 -14.42 -12.59
CA THR A 293 3.76 -13.24 -13.45
C THR A 293 3.62 -11.99 -12.62
N ILE A 294 3.52 -10.81 -13.24
CA ILE A 294 3.29 -9.51 -12.56
C ILE A 294 2.01 -9.49 -11.70
N ALA A 295 1.15 -10.51 -11.81
CA ALA A 295 -0.03 -10.67 -10.95
C ALA A 295 0.31 -10.92 -9.47
N PHE A 296 1.55 -11.32 -9.16
CA PHE A 296 2.07 -11.47 -7.80
C PHE A 296 2.92 -10.25 -7.44
N GLY A 297 2.58 -9.53 -6.42
CA GLY A 297 3.39 -8.38 -5.96
C GLY A 297 2.57 -7.25 -5.38
N MET A 298 1.48 -6.82 -6.03
CA MET A 298 0.62 -5.77 -5.45
C MET A 298 -0.12 -6.31 -4.21
N GLY A 299 0.17 -5.71 -3.05
CA GLY A 299 -0.47 -6.10 -1.78
C GLY A 299 0.19 -7.26 -1.03
N ILE A 300 1.35 -7.74 -1.49
CA ILE A 300 2.17 -8.72 -0.74
C ILE A 300 3.07 -7.96 0.25
N ASP A 301 2.80 -8.15 1.54
CA ASP A 301 3.62 -7.59 2.62
C ASP A 301 4.42 -8.71 3.27
N LYS A 302 5.60 -9.02 2.70
CA LYS A 302 6.57 -9.96 3.23
C LYS A 302 7.91 -9.23 3.43
N PRO A 303 8.32 -9.01 4.68
CA PRO A 303 9.45 -8.12 4.99
C PRO A 303 10.83 -8.74 4.69
N ASP A 304 10.88 -10.03 4.44
CA ASP A 304 12.13 -10.80 4.35
C ASP A 304 12.43 -11.33 2.95
N VAL A 305 11.82 -10.81 1.91
CA VAL A 305 12.21 -11.13 0.52
C VAL A 305 13.65 -10.64 0.29
N ARG A 306 14.56 -11.57 0.00
CA ARG A 306 16.00 -11.30 -0.11
C ARG A 306 16.49 -11.15 -1.54
N PHE A 307 15.78 -11.73 -2.51
CA PHE A 307 16.11 -11.57 -3.91
C PHE A 307 14.87 -11.55 -4.79
N VAL A 308 14.99 -10.82 -5.89
CA VAL A 308 14.01 -10.82 -6.97
C VAL A 308 14.77 -11.07 -8.27
N ILE A 309 14.33 -12.03 -9.06
CA ILE A 309 14.88 -12.35 -10.37
C ILE A 309 13.82 -12.00 -11.42
N HIS A 310 14.17 -11.17 -12.37
CA HIS A 310 13.40 -10.98 -13.59
C HIS A 310 13.98 -11.91 -14.67
N HIS A 311 13.27 -13.00 -14.95
CA HIS A 311 13.66 -13.94 -16.01
C HIS A 311 13.66 -13.27 -17.39
N ASP A 312 12.76 -12.35 -17.58
CA ASP A 312 12.61 -11.50 -18.76
C ASP A 312 12.68 -10.02 -18.34
N ILE A 313 13.10 -9.15 -19.23
CA ILE A 313 13.15 -7.69 -18.97
C ILE A 313 11.73 -7.22 -18.65
N PRO A 314 11.55 -6.52 -17.53
CA PRO A 314 10.23 -6.05 -17.08
C PRO A 314 9.65 -4.96 -17.99
#